data_476f0069d60693d0ad3e46a9d5fb6961
#
_entry.id   476f0069d60693d0ad3e46a9d5fb6961
#
_cell.length_a   1.000
_cell.length_b   1.000
_cell.length_c   1.000
_cell.angle_alpha   90.00
_cell.angle_beta   90.00
_cell.angle_gamma   90.00
#
_symmetry.space_group_name_H-M   'P 1'
#
loop_
_entity.id
_entity.type
_entity.pdbx_description
1 polymer ?
#
loop_
_entity_poly.entity_id
_entity_poly.type
_entity_poly.pdbx_seq_one_letter_code
_entity_poly.pdbx_strand_id
1 'polypeptide(L)'
;MKQGYIFEYLNENDFRKKERTVRKYNMLAYKKLTFEYYPEIRNGNFLGEVVSVNKKEKTKDYELKLPTDELFAKVHGEIRLHYTVYDDKNIILLTNITPEGILDEAHRAELSTYKGVMISKSNPEKDMFKINLLNMLQKYVNF
;
A
#
# COMPACT_ATOMS: atom_id res chain seq x y z
N MET A 1 -25.80 14.53 15.68
CA MET A 1 -24.61 13.84 15.60
C MET A 1 -24.21 13.51 14.21
N LYS A 2 -22.96 13.62 13.87
CA LYS A 2 -22.55 13.42 12.54
C LYS A 2 -22.31 11.97 12.26
N GLN A 3 -22.75 11.49 11.15
CA GLN A 3 -22.52 10.14 10.81
C GLN A 3 -21.15 9.98 10.26
N GLY A 4 -20.56 8.83 10.43
CA GLY A 4 -19.24 8.58 9.88
C GLY A 4 -19.30 8.43 8.38
N TYR A 5 -18.16 8.40 7.75
CA TYR A 5 -18.05 8.21 6.32
C TYR A 5 -17.85 6.74 6.02
N ILE A 6 -18.18 6.36 4.80
CA ILE A 6 -18.00 4.98 4.35
C ILE A 6 -16.87 4.93 3.37
N PHE A 7 -15.98 3.98 3.54
CA PHE A 7 -14.85 3.82 2.62
C PHE A 7 -15.29 3.01 1.42
N GLU A 8 -14.86 3.47 0.26
CA GLU A 8 -15.02 2.73 -0.98
C GLU A 8 -13.66 2.73 -1.66
N TYR A 9 -13.44 1.86 -2.61
CA TYR A 9 -12.15 1.76 -3.29
C TYR A 9 -12.31 2.01 -4.77
N LEU A 10 -11.33 2.70 -5.33
CA LEU A 10 -11.30 2.90 -6.76
C LEU A 10 -10.99 1.55 -7.42
N ASN A 11 -10.06 0.81 -6.85
CA ASN A 11 -9.72 -0.53 -7.31
C ASN A 11 -9.29 -1.30 -6.06
N GLU A 12 -10.19 -2.03 -5.48
CA GLU A 12 -9.95 -2.69 -4.21
C GLU A 12 -8.81 -3.70 -4.25
N ASN A 13 -8.75 -4.53 -5.25
CA ASN A 13 -7.70 -5.53 -5.33
C ASN A 13 -6.32 -4.88 -5.39
N ASP A 14 -6.18 -3.87 -6.21
CA ASP A 14 -4.91 -3.18 -6.36
C ASP A 14 -4.54 -2.46 -5.06
N PHE A 15 -5.52 -1.79 -4.45
CA PHE A 15 -5.28 -1.04 -3.23
C PHE A 15 -4.86 -1.98 -2.10
N ARG A 16 -5.53 -3.13 -1.98
CA ARG A 16 -5.23 -4.07 -0.94
C ARG A 16 -3.84 -4.70 -1.13
N LYS A 17 -3.42 -4.87 -2.36
CA LYS A 17 -2.10 -5.38 -2.63
C LYS A 17 -1.06 -4.39 -2.12
N LYS A 18 -1.29 -3.11 -2.34
CA LYS A 18 -0.36 -2.08 -1.90
C LYS A 18 -0.34 -2.00 -0.37
N GLU A 19 -1.51 -2.15 0.25
CA GLU A 19 -1.57 -2.16 1.71
C GLU A 19 -0.74 -3.33 2.26
N ARG A 20 -0.83 -4.49 1.64
CA ARG A 20 -0.07 -5.65 2.09
C ARG A 20 1.43 -5.42 1.93
N THR A 21 1.81 -4.72 0.87
CA THR A 21 3.21 -4.42 0.65
C THR A 21 3.71 -3.43 1.70
N VAL A 22 2.89 -2.44 2.05
CA VAL A 22 3.24 -1.50 3.11
C VAL A 22 3.44 -2.28 4.41
N ARG A 23 2.54 -3.21 4.70
CA ARG A 23 2.63 -3.98 5.93
C ARG A 23 3.91 -4.81 5.95
N LYS A 24 4.29 -5.38 4.82
CA LYS A 24 5.49 -6.19 4.75
C LYS A 24 6.76 -5.41 4.95
N TYR A 25 6.86 -4.26 4.33
CA TYR A 25 8.11 -3.51 4.35
C TYR A 25 8.13 -2.33 5.33
N ASN A 26 6.98 -1.95 5.87
CA ASN A 26 6.93 -0.80 6.73
C ASN A 26 5.77 -0.96 7.73
N MET A 27 5.95 -1.86 8.66
CA MET A 27 4.90 -2.19 9.61
C MET A 27 4.41 -1.00 10.43
N LEU A 28 5.30 -0.08 10.74
CA LEU A 28 4.88 1.09 11.51
C LEU A 28 3.89 1.92 10.70
N ALA A 29 4.17 2.13 9.42
CA ALA A 29 3.28 2.89 8.56
C ALA A 29 1.94 2.17 8.46
N TYR A 30 1.97 0.85 8.34
CA TYR A 30 0.76 0.07 8.21
C TYR A 30 -0.10 0.16 9.49
N LYS A 31 0.54 0.09 10.65
CA LYS A 31 -0.19 0.17 11.90
C LYS A 31 -0.79 1.55 12.10
N LYS A 32 -0.05 2.58 11.77
CA LYS A 32 -0.56 3.94 11.90
C LYS A 32 -1.74 4.12 10.96
N LEU A 33 -1.62 3.61 9.75
CA LEU A 33 -2.68 3.75 8.75
C LEU A 33 -3.95 3.07 9.24
N THR A 34 -3.86 1.82 9.67
CA THR A 34 -5.05 1.06 10.00
C THR A 34 -5.64 1.38 11.36
N PHE A 35 -4.81 1.66 12.35
CA PHE A 35 -5.31 1.88 13.71
C PHE A 35 -5.51 3.35 14.08
N GLU A 36 -4.91 4.26 13.37
CA GLU A 36 -5.07 5.66 13.68
C GLU A 36 -5.69 6.47 12.55
N TYR A 37 -5.12 6.39 11.35
CA TYR A 37 -5.52 7.26 10.28
C TYR A 37 -6.90 6.90 9.69
N TYR A 38 -7.13 5.64 9.41
CA TYR A 38 -8.43 5.26 8.85
C TYR A 38 -9.59 5.64 9.82
N PRO A 39 -9.48 5.37 11.13
CA PRO A 39 -10.55 5.76 12.02
C PRO A 39 -10.78 7.27 12.05
N GLU A 40 -9.69 8.05 12.05
CA GLU A 40 -9.80 9.50 12.07
C GLU A 40 -10.48 10.01 10.81
N ILE A 41 -10.04 9.51 9.67
CA ILE A 41 -10.58 9.95 8.39
C ILE A 41 -12.06 9.55 8.31
N ARG A 42 -12.40 8.35 8.78
CA ARG A 42 -13.78 7.90 8.74
C ARG A 42 -14.68 8.76 9.60
N ASN A 43 -14.14 9.33 10.66
CA ASN A 43 -14.91 10.19 11.53
C ASN A 43 -14.97 11.64 11.06
N GLY A 44 -14.43 11.92 9.91
CA GLY A 44 -14.49 13.26 9.36
C GLY A 44 -13.27 14.12 9.61
N ASN A 45 -12.24 13.55 10.25
CA ASN A 45 -11.03 14.29 10.48
C ASN A 45 -10.11 13.96 9.32
N PHE A 46 -10.20 14.75 8.25
CA PHE A 46 -9.49 14.43 7.01
C PHE A 46 -8.01 14.83 7.11
N LEU A 47 -7.21 13.84 7.42
CA LEU A 47 -5.78 14.05 7.59
C LEU A 47 -5.07 14.25 6.26
N GLY A 48 -3.97 14.96 6.32
CA GLY A 48 -3.18 15.19 5.12
C GLY A 48 -3.46 16.55 4.50
N GLU A 49 -3.08 16.71 3.25
CA GLU A 49 -3.22 17.97 2.56
C GLU A 49 -4.15 17.82 1.37
N VAL A 50 -4.93 18.86 1.12
CA VAL A 50 -5.79 18.87 -0.04
C VAL A 50 -4.92 19.18 -1.24
N VAL A 51 -4.90 18.30 -2.21
CA VAL A 51 -4.09 18.51 -3.42
C VAL A 51 -4.95 18.90 -4.61
N SER A 52 -6.25 18.75 -4.51
CA SER A 52 -7.12 19.07 -5.63
C SER A 52 -8.54 19.22 -5.13
N VAL A 53 -9.29 20.15 -5.70
CA VAL A 53 -10.67 20.41 -5.32
C VAL A 53 -11.51 20.43 -6.59
N ASN A 54 -12.61 19.70 -6.61
CA ASN A 54 -13.53 19.74 -7.75
C ASN A 54 -14.85 20.28 -7.21
N LYS A 55 -15.10 21.55 -7.42
CA LYS A 55 -16.29 22.19 -6.89
C LYS A 55 -17.57 21.66 -7.51
N LYS A 56 -17.47 21.25 -8.75
CA LYS A 56 -18.64 20.81 -9.46
C LYS A 56 -19.10 19.47 -8.87
N GLU A 57 -18.15 18.60 -8.60
CA GLU A 57 -18.48 17.29 -8.06
C GLU A 57 -18.52 17.31 -6.54
N LYS A 58 -18.12 18.42 -5.96
CA LYS A 58 -18.08 18.57 -4.50
C LYS A 58 -17.14 17.53 -3.88
N THR A 59 -15.97 17.39 -4.47
CA THR A 59 -14.98 16.45 -3.96
C THR A 59 -13.67 17.15 -3.66
N LYS A 60 -12.89 16.57 -2.77
CA LYS A 60 -11.57 17.05 -2.49
C LYS A 60 -10.64 15.85 -2.44
N ASP A 61 -9.49 15.96 -3.08
CA ASP A 61 -8.51 14.90 -3.09
C ASP A 61 -7.46 15.22 -2.03
N TYR A 62 -7.16 14.24 -1.20
CA TYR A 62 -6.19 14.42 -0.13
C TYR A 62 -4.99 13.49 -0.32
N GLU A 63 -3.86 13.94 0.17
CA GLU A 63 -2.65 13.15 0.16
C GLU A 63 -2.12 13.15 1.58
N LEU A 64 -1.92 11.99 2.17
CA LEU A 64 -1.45 11.88 3.55
C LEU A 64 -0.14 11.11 3.58
N LYS A 65 0.89 11.74 4.12
CA LYS A 65 2.19 11.11 4.21
C LYS A 65 2.15 10.14 5.38
N LEU A 66 2.61 8.92 5.19
CA LEU A 66 2.67 7.95 6.26
C LEU A 66 4.07 7.92 6.86
N PRO A 67 4.22 7.50 8.11
CA PRO A 67 5.53 7.43 8.74
C PRO A 67 6.33 6.32 8.05
N THR A 68 7.21 6.69 7.16
CA THR A 68 7.97 5.75 6.36
C THR A 68 9.34 5.54 6.97
N ASP A 69 9.80 4.30 6.96
CA ASP A 69 11.14 3.97 7.41
C ASP A 69 12.13 4.86 6.67
N GLU A 70 13.09 5.40 7.37
CA GLU A 70 14.03 6.36 6.82
C GLU A 70 14.80 5.82 5.63
N LEU A 71 15.28 4.60 5.75
CA LEU A 71 16.06 4.03 4.69
C LEU A 71 15.18 3.76 3.47
N PHE A 72 13.97 3.28 3.70
CA PHE A 72 13.05 3.02 2.61
C PHE A 72 12.73 4.36 1.90
N ALA A 73 12.47 5.40 2.67
CA ALA A 73 12.14 6.71 2.11
C ALA A 73 13.29 7.26 1.28
N LYS A 74 14.51 7.00 1.72
CA LYS A 74 15.66 7.54 1.04
C LYS A 74 15.84 6.87 -0.31
N VAL A 75 15.59 5.58 -0.37
CA VAL A 75 15.79 4.83 -1.60
C VAL A 75 14.60 4.92 -2.54
N HIS A 76 13.39 4.85 -1.99
CA HIS A 76 12.20 4.74 -2.81
C HIS A 76 11.20 5.89 -2.67
N GLY A 77 11.42 6.78 -1.73
CA GLY A 77 10.46 7.86 -1.51
C GLY A 77 9.52 7.56 -0.38
N GLU A 78 8.78 8.55 0.05
CA GLU A 78 7.87 8.40 1.17
C GLU A 78 6.58 7.74 0.76
N ILE A 79 5.99 7.00 1.66
CA ILE A 79 4.74 6.32 1.37
C ILE A 79 3.61 7.30 1.66
N ARG A 80 2.68 7.42 0.73
CA ARG A 80 1.56 8.34 0.87
C ARG A 80 0.24 7.68 0.51
N LEU A 81 -0.78 8.00 1.29
CA LEU A 81 -2.12 7.54 1.03
C LEU A 81 -2.85 8.63 0.24
N HIS A 82 -3.59 8.23 -0.77
CA HIS A 82 -4.39 9.17 -1.57
C HIS A 82 -5.85 8.80 -1.43
N TYR A 83 -6.70 9.76 -1.12
CA TYR A 83 -8.12 9.49 -1.01
C TYR A 83 -8.91 10.72 -1.42
N THR A 84 -10.16 10.51 -1.85
CA THR A 84 -11.05 11.58 -2.28
C THR A 84 -12.27 11.59 -1.38
N VAL A 85 -12.64 12.75 -0.89
CA VAL A 85 -13.80 12.89 -0.05
C VAL A 85 -14.96 13.43 -0.86
N TYR A 86 -16.11 12.73 -0.81
CA TYR A 86 -17.33 13.18 -1.46
C TYR A 86 -18.22 13.71 -0.34
N ASP A 87 -18.16 15.02 -0.16
CA ASP A 87 -18.85 15.65 0.97
C ASP A 87 -20.34 15.39 1.02
N ASP A 88 -21.02 15.45 -0.10
CA ASP A 88 -22.44 15.31 -0.09
C ASP A 88 -22.93 13.86 -0.09
N LYS A 89 -22.02 12.90 -0.11
CA LYS A 89 -22.41 11.51 -0.11
C LYS A 89 -21.88 10.74 1.09
N ASN A 90 -21.10 11.39 1.93
CA ASN A 90 -20.44 10.77 3.07
C ASN A 90 -19.61 9.55 2.66
N ILE A 91 -18.93 9.66 1.51
CA ILE A 91 -18.08 8.61 1.01
C ILE A 91 -16.66 9.07 0.94
N ILE A 92 -15.74 8.20 1.29
CA ILE A 92 -14.32 8.45 1.12
C ILE A 92 -13.82 7.37 0.18
N LEU A 93 -13.36 7.78 -0.99
CA LEU A 93 -12.85 6.86 -1.99
C LEU A 93 -11.35 6.70 -1.79
N LEU A 94 -10.91 5.50 -1.44
CA LEU A 94 -9.49 5.23 -1.29
C LEU A 94 -8.95 4.95 -2.68
N THR A 95 -8.09 5.83 -3.15
CA THR A 95 -7.68 5.79 -4.55
C THR A 95 -6.35 5.10 -4.76
N ASN A 96 -5.37 5.35 -3.92
CA ASN A 96 -4.05 4.81 -4.19
C ASN A 96 -3.12 4.92 -2.99
N ILE A 97 -2.02 4.19 -3.04
CA ILE A 97 -0.93 4.34 -2.10
C ILE A 97 0.30 4.41 -2.98
N THR A 98 1.14 5.41 -2.77
CA THR A 98 2.35 5.60 -3.59
C THR A 98 3.58 5.47 -2.71
N PRO A 99 4.72 5.19 -3.26
CA PRO A 99 5.07 5.15 -4.68
C PRO A 99 4.57 3.86 -5.32
N GLU A 100 3.79 4.04 -6.39
CA GLU A 100 3.10 2.96 -7.00
C GLU A 100 3.97 1.87 -7.57
N GLY A 101 4.89 2.24 -8.39
CA GLY A 101 5.75 1.28 -9.04
C GLY A 101 6.55 0.43 -8.08
N ILE A 102 7.03 1.06 -7.04
CA ILE A 102 7.85 0.37 -6.06
C ILE A 102 7.04 -0.65 -5.30
N LEU A 103 5.83 -0.29 -4.91
CA LEU A 103 4.99 -1.21 -4.17
C LEU A 103 4.58 -2.39 -5.04
N ASP A 104 4.30 -2.14 -6.30
CA ASP A 104 3.92 -3.20 -7.20
C ASP A 104 5.11 -4.13 -7.46
N GLU A 105 6.26 -3.55 -7.60
CA GLU A 105 7.46 -4.32 -7.84
C GLU A 105 7.80 -5.23 -6.68
N ALA A 106 7.67 -4.72 -5.46
CA ALA A 106 7.93 -5.51 -4.27
C ALA A 106 6.99 -6.71 -4.23
N HIS A 107 5.74 -6.49 -4.61
CA HIS A 107 4.75 -7.56 -4.60
C HIS A 107 5.13 -8.62 -5.65
N ARG A 108 5.55 -8.20 -6.82
CA ARG A 108 5.94 -9.13 -7.87
C ARG A 108 7.18 -9.92 -7.48
N ALA A 109 8.12 -9.28 -6.84
CA ALA A 109 9.34 -9.93 -6.42
C ALA A 109 9.01 -11.04 -5.43
N GLU A 110 8.05 -10.78 -4.57
CA GLU A 110 7.68 -11.76 -3.59
C GLU A 110 7.05 -12.97 -4.26
N LEU A 111 6.21 -12.77 -5.23
CA LEU A 111 5.59 -13.85 -5.94
C LEU A 111 6.64 -14.63 -6.72
N SER A 112 7.57 -13.93 -7.28
CA SER A 112 8.61 -14.55 -8.06
C SER A 112 9.42 -15.47 -7.19
N THR A 113 9.63 -15.11 -5.96
CA THR A 113 10.42 -15.91 -5.07
C THR A 113 9.70 -17.22 -4.82
N TYR A 114 8.41 -17.18 -4.64
CA TYR A 114 7.68 -18.37 -4.38
C TYR A 114 7.69 -19.32 -5.55
N LYS A 115 7.67 -18.80 -6.73
CA LYS A 115 7.62 -19.69 -7.84
C LYS A 115 8.90 -20.03 -8.34
N GLY A 116 9.73 -19.19 -8.19
CA GLY A 116 10.90 -19.41 -8.80
C GLY A 116 11.77 -20.31 -8.29
N VAL A 117 11.90 -20.57 -7.30
CA VAL A 117 12.82 -21.27 -6.87
C VAL A 117 13.04 -22.20 -7.60
N MET A 118 12.49 -22.48 -8.26
CA MET A 118 12.70 -23.35 -8.89
C MET A 118 13.37 -23.19 -10.00
N ILE A 119 13.77 -22.54 -10.41
CA ILE A 119 14.37 -22.37 -11.54
C ILE A 119 15.31 -21.59 -11.62
N SER A 120 15.82 -21.46 -11.50
CA SER A 120 16.59 -20.82 -11.58
C SER A 120 17.27 -20.63 -12.18
N LYS A 121 17.53 -20.67 -12.50
CA LYS A 121 18.00 -20.47 -12.87
C LYS A 121 18.80 -20.71 -13.21
N SER A 122 19.03 -21.02 -13.65
CA SER A 122 19.56 -21.26 -13.96
C SER A 122 20.60 -21.65 -13.61
N ASN A 123 21.02 -21.51 -13.33
CA ASN A 123 21.94 -21.72 -12.75
C ASN A 123 21.67 -22.66 -11.81
N PRO A 124 21.82 -23.50 -12.06
CA PRO A 124 21.38 -24.44 -11.23
C PRO A 124 21.87 -24.26 -9.92
N GLU A 125 22.96 -23.88 -9.83
CA GLU A 125 23.35 -23.72 -8.63
C GLU A 125 22.79 -22.59 -8.14
N LYS A 126 22.66 -21.77 -8.95
CA LYS A 126 22.13 -20.69 -8.59
C LYS A 126 20.76 -21.03 -8.49
N ASP A 127 20.33 -21.85 -9.19
CA ASP A 127 19.00 -22.15 -9.09
C ASP A 127 18.86 -23.00 -7.95
N MET A 128 19.85 -23.65 -7.66
CA MET A 128 19.78 -24.41 -6.59
C MET A 128 19.72 -23.52 -5.48
N PHE A 129 20.45 -22.53 -5.53
CA PHE A 129 20.48 -21.58 -4.55
C PHE A 129 19.12 -21.03 -4.56
N LYS A 130 18.64 -20.78 -5.70
CA LYS A 130 17.41 -20.21 -5.80
C LYS A 130 16.44 -21.13 -5.34
N ILE A 131 16.59 -22.28 -5.59
CA ILE A 131 15.66 -23.19 -5.19
C ILE A 131 15.76 -23.32 -3.78
N ASN A 132 16.89 -23.27 -3.26
CA ASN A 132 16.99 -23.36 -1.87
C ASN A 132 16.44 -22.15 -1.31
N LEU A 133 16.72 -21.08 -1.95
CA LEU A 133 16.26 -19.87 -1.50
C LEU A 133 14.81 -19.96 -1.59
N LEU A 134 14.30 -20.42 -2.70
CA LEU A 134 12.98 -20.49 -2.83
C LEU A 134 12.44 -21.38 -1.90
N ASN A 135 13.06 -22.41 -1.62
CA ASN A 135 12.54 -23.30 -0.70
C ASN A 135 12.50 -22.65 0.59
N MET A 136 13.47 -21.82 0.80
CA MET A 136 13.48 -21.23 1.97
C MET A 136 12.56 -20.15 1.89
N LEU A 137 12.36 -19.58 0.82
CA LEU A 137 11.51 -18.51 0.76
C LEU A 137 10.22 -19.06 0.75
N GLN A 138 10.16 -20.19 0.30
CA GLN A 138 8.99 -20.71 0.22
C GLN A 138 8.63 -20.87 1.45
N LYS A 139 9.47 -20.90 2.08
CA LYS A 139 9.21 -20.93 3.18
C LYS A 139 9.23 -19.73 3.58
N TYR A 140 9.52 -18.90 2.99
CA TYR A 140 9.54 -17.76 3.38
C TYR A 140 8.66 -17.10 2.63
N VAL A 141 8.34 -17.60 1.71
CA VAL A 141 7.70 -17.13 1.32
C VAL A 141 6.81 -17.46 1.36
N ASN A 142 7.09 -18.13 1.28
CA ASN A 142 6.80 -18.10 1.46
C ASN A 142 6.35 -17.82 1.84
N PHE A 143 6.36 -18.20 1.35
CA PHE A 143 6.57 -17.76 1.57
C PHE A 143 6.22 -17.40 1.86
#